data_5481fca73c66d98f2232ebbb5993b68f
#
_entry.id   5481fca73c66d98f2232ebbb5993b68f
#
_cell.length_a   1.000
_cell.length_b   1.000
_cell.length_c   1.000
_cell.angle_alpha   90.00
_cell.angle_beta   90.00
_cell.angle_gamma   90.00
#
_symmetry.space_group_name_H-M   'P 1'
#
loop_
_entity.id
_entity.type
_entity.pdbx_description
1 polymer ?
#
loop_
_entity_poly.entity_id
_entity_poly.type
_entity_poly.pdbx_seq_one_letter_code
_entity_poly.pdbx_strand_id
1 'polypeptide(L)'
;MFFWIRLEHMKKTYISLISAVLLWTLQISASDTTQYLHCSYKNDSLERSFYWSITSDDKIQRWASGEPIAVMNSLVMNDQKNVAWNEIGNPLGIFVLDKKTMRQSGTLLSNENKILDRWVSECKYLNEDQFLKME
;
A
#
# COMPACT_ATOMS: atom_id res chain seq x y z
N MET A 1 -41.12 50.35 -11.16
CA MET A 1 -39.92 50.44 -10.28
C MET A 1 -39.73 49.24 -9.33
N PHE A 2 -40.76 48.49 -9.01
CA PHE A 2 -40.68 47.31 -8.12
C PHE A 2 -40.29 45.98 -8.78
N PHE A 3 -40.32 45.90 -10.12
CA PHE A 3 -40.04 44.65 -10.86
C PHE A 3 -38.55 44.33 -11.01
N TRP A 4 -37.67 45.32 -10.98
CA TRP A 4 -36.23 45.15 -11.15
C TRP A 4 -35.53 44.59 -9.88
N ILE A 5 -36.02 44.89 -8.71
CA ILE A 5 -35.43 44.45 -7.44
C ILE A 5 -35.62 42.94 -7.22
N ARG A 6 -36.67 42.35 -7.75
CA ARG A 6 -36.97 40.92 -7.60
C ARG A 6 -36.06 40.03 -8.48
N LEU A 7 -35.61 40.54 -9.63
CA LEU A 7 -34.74 39.78 -10.52
C LEU A 7 -33.30 39.66 -9.98
N GLU A 8 -32.80 40.65 -9.31
CA GLU A 8 -31.45 40.62 -8.76
C GLU A 8 -31.35 39.68 -7.56
N HIS A 9 -32.36 39.60 -6.74
CA HIS A 9 -32.37 38.63 -5.64
C HIS A 9 -32.44 37.18 -6.10
N MET A 10 -33.17 36.89 -7.16
CA MET A 10 -33.23 35.56 -7.75
C MET A 10 -31.90 35.13 -8.36
N LYS A 11 -31.17 36.03 -9.04
CA LYS A 11 -29.84 35.71 -9.60
C LYS A 11 -28.79 35.41 -8.52
N LYS A 12 -28.82 36.14 -7.41
CA LYS A 12 -27.87 35.90 -6.29
C LYS A 12 -28.13 34.57 -5.57
N THR A 13 -29.39 34.17 -5.42
CA THR A 13 -29.75 32.89 -4.80
C THR A 13 -29.38 31.68 -5.70
N TYR A 14 -29.54 31.79 -7.02
CA TYR A 14 -29.17 30.73 -7.94
C TYR A 14 -27.64 30.50 -8.01
N ILE A 15 -26.87 31.59 -8.01
CA ILE A 15 -25.38 31.47 -8.03
C ILE A 15 -24.88 30.83 -6.72
N SER A 16 -25.50 31.16 -5.58
CA SER A 16 -25.13 30.56 -4.28
C SER A 16 -25.46 29.07 -4.20
N LEU A 17 -26.56 28.62 -4.78
CA LEU A 17 -26.99 27.23 -4.82
C LEU A 17 -26.09 26.38 -5.73
N ILE A 18 -25.70 26.93 -6.90
CA ILE A 18 -24.80 26.23 -7.85
C ILE A 18 -23.41 26.05 -7.23
N SER A 19 -22.90 27.05 -6.50
CA SER A 19 -21.61 26.94 -5.81
C SER A 19 -21.61 25.91 -4.69
N ALA A 20 -22.72 25.75 -3.97
CA ALA A 20 -22.85 24.75 -2.91
C ALA A 20 -22.92 23.31 -3.47
N VAL A 21 -23.57 23.10 -4.61
CA VAL A 21 -23.67 21.79 -5.27
C VAL A 21 -22.34 21.36 -5.87
N LEU A 22 -21.55 22.29 -6.42
CA LEU A 22 -20.22 22.01 -6.97
C LEU A 22 -19.19 21.65 -5.89
N LEU A 23 -19.33 22.15 -4.67
CA LEU A 23 -18.47 21.80 -3.54
C LEU A 23 -18.74 20.39 -2.97
N TRP A 24 -19.94 19.83 -3.19
CA TRP A 24 -20.30 18.49 -2.71
C TRP A 24 -19.83 17.36 -3.65
N THR A 25 -19.50 17.66 -4.90
CA THR A 25 -19.04 16.64 -5.86
C THR A 25 -17.54 16.37 -5.80
N LEU A 26 -16.77 17.08 -4.97
CA LEU A 26 -15.33 16.89 -4.78
C LEU A 26 -14.97 16.07 -3.54
N GLN A 27 -15.88 15.31 -2.98
CA GLN A 27 -15.51 14.19 -2.12
C GLN A 27 -15.01 13.06 -3.03
N ILE A 28 -13.80 13.22 -3.56
CA ILE A 28 -13.02 12.10 -4.07
C ILE A 28 -12.80 11.20 -2.86
N SER A 29 -13.60 10.15 -2.74
CA SER A 29 -13.30 9.04 -1.87
C SER A 29 -11.89 8.61 -2.24
N ALA A 30 -10.92 8.79 -1.33
CA ALA A 30 -9.65 8.12 -1.43
C ALA A 30 -10.00 6.63 -1.54
N SER A 31 -9.87 6.06 -2.72
CA SER A 31 -10.13 4.65 -2.92
C SER A 31 -9.14 3.93 -2.02
N ASP A 32 -9.63 3.09 -1.13
CA ASP A 32 -8.82 2.18 -0.32
C ASP A 32 -8.12 1.21 -1.27
N THR A 33 -6.99 1.66 -1.84
CA THR A 33 -6.22 0.86 -2.78
C THR A 33 -5.21 0.04 -2.00
N THR A 34 -5.52 -1.25 -1.83
CA THR A 34 -4.54 -2.22 -1.37
C THR A 34 -3.59 -2.54 -2.53
N GLN A 35 -2.29 -2.44 -2.28
CA GLN A 35 -1.25 -2.87 -3.20
C GLN A 35 -0.84 -4.30 -2.86
N TYR A 36 -0.76 -5.16 -3.85
CA TYR A 36 -0.33 -6.54 -3.71
C TYR A 36 1.04 -6.73 -4.35
N LEU A 37 1.96 -7.35 -3.63
CA LEU A 37 3.35 -7.51 -4.02
C LEU A 37 3.75 -8.98 -3.98
N HIS A 38 4.35 -9.47 -5.05
CA HIS A 38 5.02 -10.77 -5.11
C HIS A 38 6.52 -10.56 -5.28
N CYS A 39 7.31 -11.12 -4.37
CA CYS A 39 8.76 -11.09 -4.43
C CYS A 39 9.29 -12.51 -4.51
N SER A 40 10.17 -12.79 -5.48
CA SER A 40 10.80 -14.10 -5.67
C SER A 40 12.31 -13.99 -5.59
N TYR A 41 12.91 -14.94 -4.89
CA TYR A 41 14.34 -15.14 -4.81
C TYR A 41 14.66 -16.54 -5.30
N LYS A 42 15.65 -16.63 -6.19
CA LYS A 42 16.12 -17.90 -6.73
C LYS A 42 17.64 -17.90 -6.77
N ASN A 43 18.22 -18.96 -6.25
CA ASN A 43 19.60 -19.33 -6.47
C ASN A 43 19.67 -20.80 -6.95
N ASP A 44 20.86 -21.33 -7.16
CA ASP A 44 21.07 -22.68 -7.72
C ASP A 44 20.39 -23.81 -6.94
N SER A 45 20.11 -23.63 -5.67
CA SER A 45 19.59 -24.66 -4.75
C SER A 45 18.28 -24.30 -4.06
N LEU A 46 17.83 -23.04 -4.13
CA LEU A 46 16.70 -22.55 -3.36
C LEU A 46 15.86 -21.56 -4.16
N GLU A 47 14.56 -21.80 -4.16
CA GLU A 47 13.56 -20.83 -4.64
C GLU A 47 12.64 -20.46 -3.50
N ARG A 48 12.44 -19.17 -3.27
CA ARG A 48 11.51 -18.61 -2.27
C ARG A 48 10.58 -17.60 -2.91
N SER A 49 9.32 -17.66 -2.52
CA SER A 49 8.32 -16.66 -2.91
C SER A 49 7.70 -16.04 -1.67
N PHE A 50 7.57 -14.72 -1.70
CA PHE A 50 6.96 -13.93 -0.63
C PHE A 50 5.85 -13.09 -1.21
N TYR A 51 4.72 -13.07 -0.53
CA TYR A 51 3.54 -12.32 -0.92
C TYR A 51 3.15 -11.36 0.19
N TRP A 52 2.91 -10.11 -0.19
CA TRP A 52 2.61 -9.02 0.72
C TRP A 52 1.42 -8.21 0.23
N SER A 53 0.60 -7.71 1.14
CA SER A 53 -0.35 -6.64 0.86
C SER A 53 0.01 -5.41 1.67
N ILE A 54 -0.11 -4.24 1.06
CA ILE A 54 0.11 -2.93 1.67
C ILE A 54 -1.16 -2.14 1.48
N THR A 55 -1.82 -1.78 2.58
CA THR A 55 -3.07 -1.04 2.57
C THR A 55 -2.83 0.47 2.58
N SER A 56 -3.85 1.25 2.22
CA SER A 56 -3.79 2.72 2.21
C SER A 56 -3.60 3.33 3.61
N ASP A 57 -3.93 2.60 4.68
CA ASP A 57 -3.67 2.97 6.07
C ASP A 57 -2.30 2.48 6.58
N ASP A 58 -1.37 2.24 5.64
CA ASP A 58 0.03 1.85 5.91
C ASP A 58 0.19 0.55 6.74
N LYS A 59 -0.77 -0.37 6.61
CA LYS A 59 -0.60 -1.72 7.16
C LYS A 59 0.01 -2.64 6.13
N ILE A 60 0.94 -3.47 6.56
CA ILE A 60 1.54 -4.50 5.73
C ILE A 60 1.22 -5.89 6.30
N GLN A 61 0.84 -6.81 5.43
CA GLN A 61 0.48 -8.18 5.78
C GLN A 61 1.23 -9.15 4.87
N ARG A 62 1.82 -10.19 5.45
CA ARG A 62 2.38 -11.32 4.70
C ARG A 62 1.29 -12.36 4.42
N TRP A 63 1.41 -13.01 3.27
CA TRP A 63 0.45 -14.01 2.80
C TRP A 63 1.17 -15.28 2.37
N ALA A 64 0.50 -16.42 2.51
CA ALA A 64 0.92 -17.71 1.97
C ALA A 64 -0.32 -18.50 1.54
N SER A 65 -0.25 -19.16 0.38
CA SER A 65 -1.35 -19.99 -0.13
C SER A 65 -2.72 -19.29 -0.11
N GLY A 66 -2.74 -17.99 -0.49
CA GLY A 66 -3.97 -17.19 -0.55
C GLY A 66 -4.53 -16.72 0.80
N GLU A 67 -3.84 -16.99 1.92
CA GLU A 67 -4.28 -16.59 3.26
C GLU A 67 -3.25 -15.71 3.98
N PRO A 68 -3.70 -14.76 4.83
CA PRO A 68 -2.80 -13.96 5.64
C PRO A 68 -2.10 -14.82 6.69
N ILE A 69 -0.78 -14.65 6.82
CA ILE A 69 0.00 -15.31 7.87
C ILE A 69 -0.11 -14.50 9.17
N ALA A 70 -0.34 -15.19 10.29
CA ALA A 70 -0.44 -14.58 11.61
C ALA A 70 0.95 -14.18 12.16
N VAL A 71 1.60 -13.23 11.48
CA VAL A 71 2.83 -12.58 11.95
C VAL A 71 2.60 -11.08 12.09
N MET A 72 3.23 -10.49 13.08
CA MET A 72 3.15 -9.04 13.27
C MET A 72 4.15 -8.36 12.34
N ASN A 73 3.64 -7.49 11.48
CA ASN A 73 4.46 -6.64 10.61
C ASN A 73 4.34 -5.18 11.07
N SER A 74 5.43 -4.45 11.00
CA SER A 74 5.49 -3.02 11.30
C SER A 74 6.07 -2.28 10.11
N LEU A 75 5.27 -1.41 9.50
CA LEU A 75 5.74 -0.51 8.45
C LEU A 75 6.66 0.54 9.07
N VAL A 76 7.87 0.64 8.56
CA VAL A 76 8.89 1.59 9.03
C VAL A 76 8.93 2.82 8.13
N MET A 77 8.76 2.63 6.83
CA MET A 77 8.82 3.70 5.84
C MET A 77 7.99 3.34 4.61
N ASN A 78 7.27 4.31 4.05
CA ASN A 78 6.60 4.20 2.77
C ASN A 78 6.63 5.56 2.08
N ASP A 79 7.67 5.81 1.32
CA ASP A 79 7.84 7.04 0.56
C ASP A 79 7.81 6.79 -0.97
N GLN A 80 8.16 7.78 -1.77
CA GLN A 80 8.16 7.66 -3.23
C GLN A 80 9.22 6.69 -3.77
N LYS A 81 10.29 6.43 -3.00
CA LYS A 81 11.44 5.62 -3.43
C LYS A 81 11.42 4.23 -2.83
N ASN A 82 11.02 4.10 -1.56
CA ASN A 82 11.17 2.87 -0.80
C ASN A 82 9.93 2.53 0.03
N VAL A 83 9.75 1.23 0.25
CA VAL A 83 8.92 0.70 1.34
C VAL A 83 9.83 -0.13 2.23
N ALA A 84 9.79 0.10 3.54
CA ALA A 84 10.54 -0.69 4.51
C ALA A 84 9.64 -1.14 5.65
N TRP A 85 9.79 -2.39 6.06
CA TRP A 85 9.03 -2.97 7.15
C TRP A 85 9.82 -4.02 7.91
N ASN A 86 9.36 -4.30 9.12
CA ASN A 86 9.87 -5.37 9.96
C ASN A 86 8.80 -6.44 10.14
N GLU A 87 9.19 -7.70 10.08
CA GLU A 87 8.41 -8.84 10.56
C GLU A 87 8.90 -9.17 11.97
N ILE A 88 8.03 -8.89 12.95
CA ILE A 88 8.37 -9.00 14.37
C ILE A 88 8.32 -10.47 14.78
N GLY A 89 9.46 -10.98 15.20
CA GLY A 89 9.58 -12.37 15.63
C GLY A 89 11.01 -12.73 16.03
N ASN A 90 11.26 -14.00 16.20
CA ASN A 90 12.58 -14.55 16.40
C ASN A 90 12.81 -15.67 15.37
N PRO A 91 13.57 -15.41 14.30
CA PRO A 91 14.35 -14.19 14.01
C PRO A 91 13.51 -12.97 13.65
N LEU A 92 14.06 -11.77 13.83
CA LEU A 92 13.50 -10.52 13.33
C LEU A 92 13.75 -10.42 11.82
N GLY A 93 12.70 -10.24 11.03
CA GLY A 93 12.80 -9.96 9.60
C GLY A 93 12.84 -8.45 9.32
N ILE A 94 13.78 -8.02 8.49
CA ILE A 94 13.88 -6.65 8.00
C ILE A 94 13.81 -6.67 6.48
N PHE A 95 12.90 -5.90 5.90
CA PHE A 95 12.65 -5.86 4.47
C PHE A 95 12.68 -4.44 3.95
N VAL A 96 13.33 -4.23 2.82
CA VAL A 96 13.36 -2.95 2.11
C VAL A 96 13.13 -3.17 0.62
N LEU A 97 12.07 -2.58 0.07
CA LEU A 97 11.76 -2.59 -1.35
C LEU A 97 12.18 -1.25 -1.97
N ASP A 98 13.03 -1.28 -2.98
CA ASP A 98 13.28 -0.17 -3.87
C ASP A 98 12.18 -0.16 -4.96
N LYS A 99 11.32 0.87 -4.96
CA LYS A 99 10.19 0.99 -5.90
C LYS A 99 10.61 1.25 -7.34
N LYS A 100 11.82 1.78 -7.57
CA LYS A 100 12.34 2.05 -8.90
C LYS A 100 12.84 0.78 -9.58
N THR A 101 13.60 -0.02 -8.85
CA THR A 101 14.20 -1.26 -9.37
C THR A 101 13.33 -2.48 -9.13
N MET A 102 12.30 -2.36 -8.29
CA MET A 102 11.45 -3.47 -7.83
C MET A 102 12.27 -4.61 -7.22
N ARG A 103 13.34 -4.27 -6.49
CA ARG A 103 14.17 -5.21 -5.76
C ARG A 103 13.97 -5.05 -4.26
N GLN A 104 13.72 -6.15 -3.59
CA GLN A 104 13.57 -6.22 -2.15
C GLN A 104 14.81 -6.85 -1.53
N SER A 105 15.42 -6.20 -0.57
CA SER A 105 16.39 -6.82 0.33
C SER A 105 15.70 -7.38 1.56
N GLY A 106 15.99 -8.63 1.90
CA GLY A 106 15.56 -9.28 3.13
C GLY A 106 16.76 -9.59 4.02
N THR A 107 16.61 -9.39 5.32
CA THR A 107 17.61 -9.72 6.34
C THR A 107 16.93 -10.34 7.54
N LEU A 108 17.45 -11.46 8.03
CA LEU A 108 17.04 -12.06 9.30
C LEU A 108 18.09 -11.81 10.37
N LEU A 109 17.65 -11.35 11.53
CA LEU A 109 18.48 -11.11 12.70
C LEU A 109 18.10 -12.02 13.85
N SER A 110 19.11 -12.56 14.52
CA SER A 110 18.92 -13.25 15.82
C SER A 110 18.58 -12.26 16.93
N ASN A 111 18.18 -12.78 18.11
CA ASN A 111 17.98 -11.98 19.32
C ASN A 111 19.24 -11.21 19.77
N GLU A 112 20.41 -11.67 19.36
CA GLU A 112 21.71 -11.00 19.64
C GLU A 112 22.11 -10.01 18.53
N ASN A 113 21.16 -9.64 17.62
CA ASN A 113 21.39 -8.79 16.47
C ASN A 113 22.46 -9.31 15.49
N LYS A 114 22.69 -10.62 15.45
CA LYS A 114 23.55 -11.24 14.45
C LYS A 114 22.76 -11.54 13.18
N ILE A 115 23.34 -11.26 12.04
CA ILE A 115 22.75 -11.59 10.72
C ILE A 115 22.77 -13.11 10.56
N LEU A 116 21.57 -13.70 10.45
CA LEU A 116 21.38 -15.13 10.21
C LEU A 116 21.28 -15.43 8.72
N ASP A 117 20.62 -14.56 7.96
CA ASP A 117 20.44 -14.71 6.50
C ASP A 117 20.24 -13.34 5.86
N ARG A 118 20.62 -13.24 4.58
CA ARG A 118 20.42 -12.05 3.75
C ARG A 118 20.23 -12.46 2.30
N TRP A 119 19.23 -11.85 1.65
CA TRP A 119 18.94 -12.11 0.23
C TRP A 119 18.41 -10.87 -0.47
N VAL A 120 18.34 -10.93 -1.80
CA VAL A 120 17.69 -9.94 -2.63
C VAL A 120 16.69 -10.65 -3.53
N SER A 121 15.43 -10.23 -3.48
CA SER A 121 14.33 -10.73 -4.31
C SER A 121 14.01 -9.75 -5.42
N GLU A 122 13.51 -10.28 -6.55
CA GLU A 122 12.85 -9.48 -7.56
C GLU A 122 11.35 -9.45 -7.29
N CYS A 123 10.75 -8.27 -7.33
CA CYS A 123 9.36 -8.07 -6.98
C CYS A 123 8.54 -7.57 -8.17
N LYS A 124 7.23 -7.82 -8.11
CA LYS A 124 6.24 -7.27 -9.03
C LYS A 124 4.94 -6.98 -8.29
N TYR A 125 4.22 -5.94 -8.72
CA TYR A 125 2.86 -5.73 -8.29
C TYR A 125 1.93 -6.71 -9.00
N LEU A 126 0.95 -7.22 -8.25
CA LEU A 126 -0.13 -8.06 -8.76
C LEU A 126 -1.45 -7.30 -8.65
N ASN A 127 -2.41 -7.63 -9.52
CA ASN A 127 -3.79 -7.27 -9.26
C ASN A 127 -4.41 -8.24 -8.23
N GLU A 128 -5.56 -7.87 -7.67
CA GLU A 128 -6.23 -8.67 -6.64
C GLU A 128 -6.56 -10.09 -7.13
N ASP A 129 -7.06 -10.22 -8.35
CA ASP A 129 -7.41 -11.53 -8.93
C ASP A 129 -6.20 -12.45 -9.08
N GLN A 130 -5.04 -11.90 -9.44
CA GLN A 130 -3.78 -12.64 -9.51
C GLN A 130 -3.31 -13.03 -8.13
N PHE A 131 -3.47 -12.13 -7.15
CA PHE A 131 -3.03 -12.34 -5.79
C PHE A 131 -3.83 -13.43 -5.08
N LEU A 132 -5.16 -13.42 -5.23
CA LEU A 132 -6.06 -14.40 -4.59
C LEU A 132 -5.99 -15.81 -5.20
N LYS A 133 -5.39 -15.96 -6.39
CA LYS A 133 -5.20 -17.25 -7.08
C LYS A 133 -3.83 -17.88 -6.84
N MET A 134 -3.06 -17.33 -5.91
CA MET A 134 -1.73 -17.88 -5.58
C MET A 134 -1.89 -19.19 -4.81
N GLU A 135 -1.30 -20.23 -5.31
CA GLU A 135 -1.13 -21.52 -4.65
C GLU A 135 0.20 -21.60 -3.90
#